data_24e23fa97c6e904f719e1a1245b0f9e0
#
_entry.id   24e23fa97c6e904f719e1a1245b0f9e0
#
_cell.length_a   1.000
_cell.length_b   1.000
_cell.length_c   1.000
_cell.angle_alpha   90.00
_cell.angle_beta   90.00
_cell.angle_gamma   90.00
#
_symmetry.space_group_name_H-M   'P 1'
#
loop_
_entity.id
_entity.type
_entity.pdbx_description
1 polymer ?
#
loop_
_entity_poly.entity_id
_entity_poly.type
_entity_poly.pdbx_seq_one_letter_code
_entity_poly.pdbx_strand_id
1 'polypeptide(L)'
;MDDLSRLADMAEILGALVVVGGLIFAVMQMRNIRQQRRELAAIELFRFFGNPEFNRAYETVLKLPDGLTTEQIEARRPDAEHCAMLISTTMENIGVMTHQRIVPYIVVKNLMGASAVILWRKLEHWVYALREETGSPQAFEWFQWLAERLEELGAGDEEPAFVSQKSWRPARLTKEI
;
A
#
# COMPACT_ATOMS: atom_id res chain seq x y z
N MET A 1 -11.40 36.12 -53.09
CA MET A 1 -10.70 34.84 -52.82
C MET A 1 -9.97 34.91 -51.46
N ASP A 2 -9.56 36.09 -50.99
CA ASP A 2 -8.83 36.28 -49.70
C ASP A 2 -9.66 36.02 -48.42
N ASP A 3 -10.96 36.17 -48.47
CA ASP A 3 -11.81 35.94 -47.28
C ASP A 3 -12.02 34.46 -46.97
N LEU A 4 -12.04 33.61 -48.01
CA LEU A 4 -12.15 32.17 -47.85
C LEU A 4 -10.88 31.54 -47.24
N SER A 5 -9.70 32.03 -47.66
CA SER A 5 -8.41 31.59 -47.11
C SER A 5 -8.27 31.99 -45.62
N ARG A 6 -8.65 33.20 -45.28
CA ARG A 6 -8.65 33.67 -43.88
C ARG A 6 -9.60 32.87 -42.99
N LEU A 7 -10.78 32.48 -43.49
CA LEU A 7 -11.70 31.61 -42.76
C LEU A 7 -11.13 30.20 -42.56
N ALA A 8 -10.43 29.66 -43.55
CA ALA A 8 -9.76 28.37 -43.44
C ALA A 8 -8.64 28.40 -42.39
N ASP A 9 -7.78 29.44 -42.43
CA ASP A 9 -6.70 29.63 -41.47
C ASP A 9 -7.24 29.78 -40.02
N MET A 10 -8.33 30.54 -39.86
CA MET A 10 -8.98 30.69 -38.55
C MET A 10 -9.57 29.36 -38.04
N ALA A 11 -10.17 28.57 -38.91
CA ALA A 11 -10.72 27.26 -38.57
C ALA A 11 -9.61 26.29 -38.17
N GLU A 12 -8.45 26.32 -38.83
CA GLU A 12 -7.29 25.51 -38.49
C GLU A 12 -6.71 25.89 -37.13
N ILE A 13 -6.53 27.16 -36.85
CA ILE A 13 -6.07 27.66 -35.54
C ILE A 13 -7.05 27.25 -34.44
N LEU A 14 -8.35 27.43 -34.68
CA LEU A 14 -9.38 27.04 -33.70
C LEU A 14 -9.36 25.52 -33.45
N GLY A 15 -9.22 24.72 -34.49
CA GLY A 15 -9.08 23.27 -34.41
C GLY A 15 -7.86 22.87 -33.59
N ALA A 16 -6.70 23.49 -33.84
CA ALA A 16 -5.47 23.25 -33.08
C ALA A 16 -5.65 23.61 -31.58
N LEU A 17 -6.28 24.75 -31.26
CA LEU A 17 -6.55 25.16 -29.89
C LEU A 17 -7.48 24.19 -29.15
N VAL A 18 -8.50 23.65 -29.81
CA VAL A 18 -9.41 22.65 -29.25
C VAL A 18 -8.66 21.35 -28.94
N VAL A 19 -7.79 20.91 -29.86
CA VAL A 19 -6.97 19.69 -29.63
C VAL A 19 -6.01 19.87 -28.45
N VAL A 20 -5.29 21.00 -28.38
CA VAL A 20 -4.38 21.29 -27.27
C VAL A 20 -5.14 21.40 -25.97
N GLY A 21 -6.28 22.09 -25.93
CA GLY A 21 -7.16 22.18 -24.75
C GLY A 21 -7.66 20.83 -24.30
N GLY A 22 -8.06 19.97 -25.24
CA GLY A 22 -8.47 18.59 -24.97
C GLY A 22 -7.35 17.73 -24.35
N LEU A 23 -6.11 17.87 -24.86
CA LEU A 23 -4.95 17.16 -24.31
C LEU A 23 -4.63 17.62 -22.88
N ILE A 24 -4.64 18.94 -22.63
CA ILE A 24 -4.44 19.48 -21.28
C ILE A 24 -5.50 18.97 -20.33
N PHE A 25 -6.77 19.02 -20.73
CA PHE A 25 -7.90 18.50 -19.95
C PHE A 25 -7.73 16.99 -19.65
N ALA A 26 -7.36 16.18 -20.64
CA ALA A 26 -7.14 14.75 -20.47
C ALA A 26 -6.01 14.46 -19.44
N VAL A 27 -4.90 15.23 -19.49
CA VAL A 27 -3.82 15.10 -18.52
C VAL A 27 -4.27 15.49 -17.11
N MET A 28 -5.03 16.57 -16.97
CA MET A 28 -5.60 16.98 -15.67
C MET A 28 -6.56 15.93 -15.12
N GLN A 29 -7.43 15.39 -15.97
CA GLN A 29 -8.37 14.34 -15.59
C GLN A 29 -7.65 13.06 -15.13
N MET A 30 -6.59 12.66 -15.83
CA MET A 30 -5.77 11.50 -15.41
C MET A 30 -5.09 11.73 -14.05
N ARG A 31 -4.63 12.95 -13.76
CA ARG A 31 -4.05 13.28 -12.45
C ARG A 31 -5.09 13.17 -11.34
N ASN A 32 -6.29 13.70 -11.55
CA ASN A 32 -7.39 13.62 -10.58
C ASN A 32 -7.79 12.16 -10.29
N ILE A 33 -7.90 11.32 -11.32
CA ILE A 33 -8.22 9.89 -11.15
C ILE A 33 -7.13 9.18 -10.34
N ARG A 34 -5.85 9.48 -10.57
CA ARG A 34 -4.76 8.89 -9.79
C ARG A 34 -4.78 9.32 -8.32
N GLN A 35 -5.14 10.56 -8.04
CA GLN A 35 -5.28 11.06 -6.68
C GLN A 35 -6.44 10.38 -5.94
N GLN A 36 -7.62 10.31 -6.57
CA GLN A 36 -8.78 9.61 -6.01
C GLN A 36 -8.48 8.12 -5.71
N ARG A 37 -7.76 7.44 -6.59
CA ARG A 37 -7.34 6.05 -6.34
C ARG A 37 -6.43 5.91 -5.11
N ARG A 38 -5.53 6.86 -4.86
CA ARG A 38 -4.66 6.85 -3.66
C ARG A 38 -5.46 7.05 -2.39
N GLU A 39 -6.44 7.93 -2.41
CA GLU A 39 -7.31 8.21 -1.26
C GLU A 39 -8.19 7.00 -0.93
N LEU A 40 -8.80 6.36 -1.93
CA LEU A 40 -9.58 5.14 -1.75
C LEU A 40 -8.70 3.97 -1.25
N ALA A 41 -7.49 3.82 -1.77
CA ALA A 41 -6.56 2.80 -1.32
C ALA A 41 -6.17 2.96 0.16
N ALA A 42 -5.96 4.21 0.61
CA ALA A 42 -5.70 4.49 2.02
C ALA A 42 -6.90 4.11 2.90
N ILE A 43 -8.13 4.43 2.47
CA ILE A 43 -9.37 4.08 3.19
C ILE A 43 -9.51 2.55 3.32
N GLU A 44 -9.24 1.79 2.25
CA GLU A 44 -9.31 0.32 2.32
C GLU A 44 -8.30 -0.27 3.29
N LEU A 45 -7.06 0.24 3.32
CA LEU A 45 -6.09 -0.17 4.32
C LEU A 45 -6.53 0.17 5.74
N PHE A 46 -7.11 1.34 5.98
CA PHE A 46 -7.64 1.73 7.29
C PHE A 46 -8.76 0.79 7.77
N ARG A 47 -9.53 0.18 6.89
CA ARG A 47 -10.57 -0.79 7.26
C ARG A 47 -9.96 -2.04 7.94
N PHE A 48 -8.80 -2.53 7.47
CA PHE A 48 -8.10 -3.64 8.13
C PHE A 48 -7.66 -3.25 9.54
N PHE A 49 -7.05 -2.07 9.70
CA PHE A 49 -6.61 -1.58 11.01
C PHE A 49 -7.76 -1.22 11.95
N GLY A 50 -8.94 -0.92 11.44
CA GLY A 50 -10.16 -0.67 12.22
C GLY A 50 -10.84 -1.96 12.73
N ASN A 51 -10.41 -3.15 12.29
CA ASN A 51 -10.98 -4.41 12.70
C ASN A 51 -10.41 -4.84 14.07
N PRO A 52 -11.27 -5.00 15.12
CA PRO A 52 -10.81 -5.42 16.45
C PRO A 52 -10.12 -6.79 16.47
N GLU A 53 -10.55 -7.72 15.61
CA GLU A 53 -9.95 -9.04 15.49
C GLU A 53 -8.53 -8.96 14.92
N PHE A 54 -8.33 -8.16 13.89
CA PHE A 54 -7.00 -7.88 13.35
C PHE A 54 -6.09 -7.24 14.41
N ASN A 55 -6.57 -6.24 15.14
CA ASN A 55 -5.78 -5.58 16.19
C ASN A 55 -5.36 -6.56 17.29
N ARG A 56 -6.26 -7.44 17.70
CA ARG A 56 -5.95 -8.51 18.69
C ARG A 56 -4.89 -9.47 18.13
N ALA A 57 -5.03 -9.91 16.89
CA ALA A 57 -4.06 -10.79 16.24
C ALA A 57 -2.70 -10.10 16.09
N TYR A 58 -2.69 -8.84 15.67
CA TYR A 58 -1.51 -8.02 15.56
C TYR A 58 -0.74 -7.90 16.88
N GLU A 59 -1.42 -7.56 17.97
CA GLU A 59 -0.80 -7.52 19.31
C GLU A 59 -0.27 -8.88 19.76
N THR A 60 -1.01 -9.96 19.45
CA THR A 60 -0.60 -11.32 19.82
C THR A 60 0.69 -11.69 19.11
N VAL A 61 0.74 -11.51 17.78
CA VAL A 61 1.93 -11.82 16.97
C VAL A 61 3.13 -10.95 17.35
N LEU A 62 2.94 -9.66 17.61
CA LEU A 62 4.03 -8.77 18.03
C LEU A 62 4.69 -9.21 19.36
N LYS A 63 3.94 -9.84 20.26
CA LYS A 63 4.46 -10.35 21.54
C LYS A 63 5.17 -11.69 21.41
N LEU A 64 5.08 -12.37 20.26
CA LEU A 64 5.83 -13.61 20.02
C LEU A 64 7.32 -13.29 19.85
N PRO A 65 8.22 -14.18 20.30
CA PRO A 65 9.63 -14.15 19.86
C PRO A 65 9.74 -14.32 18.35
N ASP A 66 10.88 -13.92 17.80
CA ASP A 66 11.17 -14.15 16.39
C ASP A 66 11.53 -15.63 16.14
N GLY A 67 11.23 -16.14 14.96
CA GLY A 67 11.69 -17.46 14.50
C GLY A 67 11.05 -18.66 15.21
N LEU A 68 9.82 -18.53 15.71
CA LEU A 68 9.10 -19.66 16.31
C LEU A 68 8.62 -20.66 15.25
N THR A 69 8.75 -21.96 15.58
CA THR A 69 8.13 -23.03 14.79
C THR A 69 6.63 -23.14 15.08
N THR A 70 5.90 -23.91 14.26
CA THR A 70 4.46 -24.16 14.43
C THR A 70 4.16 -24.70 15.82
N GLU A 71 4.86 -25.73 16.28
CA GLU A 71 4.64 -26.34 17.58
C GLU A 71 4.91 -25.37 18.74
N GLN A 72 5.88 -24.49 18.57
CA GLN A 72 6.20 -23.47 19.59
C GLN A 72 5.14 -22.36 19.65
N ILE A 73 4.52 -22.02 18.53
CA ILE A 73 3.40 -21.07 18.48
C ILE A 73 2.17 -21.68 19.16
N GLU A 74 1.81 -22.90 18.80
CA GLU A 74 0.67 -23.64 19.37
C GLU A 74 0.80 -23.82 20.89
N ALA A 75 1.99 -24.21 21.36
CA ALA A 75 2.24 -24.43 22.77
C ALA A 75 2.14 -23.18 23.64
N ARG A 76 2.32 -21.99 23.06
CA ARG A 76 2.33 -20.72 23.81
C ARG A 76 0.96 -20.13 24.04
N ARG A 77 0.08 -20.22 23.07
CA ARG A 77 -1.29 -19.69 23.13
C ARG A 77 -2.20 -20.49 22.21
N PRO A 78 -3.36 -20.94 22.68
CA PRO A 78 -4.31 -21.71 21.85
C PRO A 78 -4.83 -20.93 20.62
N ASP A 79 -4.76 -19.59 20.66
CA ASP A 79 -5.23 -18.70 19.60
C ASP A 79 -4.08 -18.12 18.72
N ALA A 80 -2.82 -18.48 19.03
CA ALA A 80 -1.68 -17.87 18.34
C ALA A 80 -1.59 -18.27 16.86
N GLU A 81 -1.91 -19.51 16.54
CA GLU A 81 -1.97 -20.01 15.17
C GLU A 81 -3.07 -19.29 14.36
N HIS A 82 -4.25 -19.15 14.95
CA HIS A 82 -5.33 -18.38 14.33
C HIS A 82 -4.91 -16.92 14.08
N CYS A 83 -4.20 -16.31 15.04
CA CYS A 83 -3.66 -14.97 14.89
C CYS A 83 -2.60 -14.90 13.79
N ALA A 84 -1.69 -15.88 13.70
CA ALA A 84 -0.69 -15.98 12.65
C ALA A 84 -1.35 -16.11 11.26
N MET A 85 -2.36 -16.97 11.13
CA MET A 85 -3.14 -17.15 9.92
C MET A 85 -3.84 -15.86 9.49
N LEU A 86 -4.52 -15.17 10.43
CA LEU A 86 -5.23 -13.91 10.13
C LEU A 86 -4.27 -12.80 9.67
N ILE A 87 -3.14 -12.64 10.37
CA ILE A 87 -2.12 -11.67 9.98
C ILE A 87 -1.53 -12.02 8.61
N SER A 88 -1.12 -13.26 8.39
CA SER A 88 -0.52 -13.69 7.13
C SER A 88 -1.48 -13.53 5.94
N THR A 89 -2.76 -13.91 6.11
CA THR A 89 -3.79 -13.70 5.08
C THR A 89 -4.02 -12.22 4.76
N THR A 90 -4.03 -11.38 5.79
CA THR A 90 -4.20 -9.93 5.60
C THR A 90 -3.00 -9.33 4.85
N MET A 91 -1.79 -9.69 5.26
CA MET A 91 -0.55 -9.22 4.60
C MET A 91 -0.42 -9.75 3.17
N GLU A 92 -0.83 -10.99 2.92
CA GLU A 92 -0.92 -11.59 1.59
C GLU A 92 -1.79 -10.74 0.67
N ASN A 93 -3.00 -10.41 1.11
CA ASN A 93 -3.92 -9.56 0.34
C ASN A 93 -3.33 -8.18 0.06
N ILE A 94 -2.68 -7.56 1.05
CA ILE A 94 -2.02 -6.26 0.87
C ILE A 94 -0.86 -6.38 -0.12
N GLY A 95 -0.09 -7.47 -0.06
CA GLY A 95 0.99 -7.77 -1.01
C GLY A 95 0.48 -7.84 -2.44
N VAL A 96 -0.58 -8.63 -2.68
CA VAL A 96 -1.24 -8.72 -4.00
C VAL A 96 -1.71 -7.36 -4.48
N MET A 97 -2.43 -6.62 -3.65
CA MET A 97 -2.96 -5.29 -4.01
C MET A 97 -1.84 -4.29 -4.34
N THR A 98 -0.72 -4.39 -3.63
CA THR A 98 0.46 -3.55 -3.87
C THR A 98 1.15 -3.92 -5.18
N HIS A 99 1.37 -5.20 -5.43
CA HIS A 99 1.96 -5.70 -6.67
C HIS A 99 1.12 -5.32 -7.89
N GLN A 100 -0.19 -5.47 -7.80
CA GLN A 100 -1.14 -5.08 -8.85
C GLN A 100 -1.33 -3.56 -8.98
N ARG A 101 -0.67 -2.75 -8.14
CA ARG A 101 -0.79 -1.29 -8.11
C ARG A 101 -2.20 -0.77 -7.83
N ILE A 102 -3.04 -1.59 -7.21
CA ILE A 102 -4.36 -1.18 -6.70
C ILE A 102 -4.11 -0.21 -5.54
N VAL A 103 -3.25 -0.61 -4.60
CA VAL A 103 -2.74 0.26 -3.53
C VAL A 103 -1.33 0.74 -3.91
N PRO A 104 -1.07 2.06 -3.92
CA PRO A 104 0.27 2.56 -4.17
C PRO A 104 1.25 2.11 -3.08
N TYR A 105 2.43 1.61 -3.48
CA TYR A 105 3.49 1.16 -2.57
C TYR A 105 3.81 2.17 -1.46
N ILE A 106 3.87 3.48 -1.81
CA ILE A 106 4.19 4.53 -0.84
C ILE A 106 3.14 4.64 0.28
N VAL A 107 1.88 4.33 0.00
CA VAL A 107 0.82 4.32 1.01
C VAL A 107 1.04 3.17 1.97
N VAL A 108 1.33 1.96 1.46
CA VAL A 108 1.64 0.79 2.28
C VAL A 108 2.88 1.02 3.12
N LYS A 109 3.97 1.54 2.53
CA LYS A 109 5.22 1.85 3.23
C LYS A 109 4.98 2.80 4.40
N ASN A 110 4.24 3.90 4.19
CA ASN A 110 4.01 4.92 5.22
C ASN A 110 3.07 4.45 6.33
N LEU A 111 2.10 3.58 6.02
CA LEU A 111 1.12 3.13 7.01
C LEU A 111 1.59 1.93 7.82
N MET A 112 2.35 1.02 7.22
CA MET A 112 2.66 -0.26 7.84
C MET A 112 4.03 -0.84 7.47
N GLY A 113 4.90 -0.11 6.77
CA GLY A 113 6.15 -0.66 6.25
C GLY A 113 6.99 -1.37 7.32
N ALA A 114 7.32 -0.69 8.41
CA ALA A 114 8.06 -1.28 9.52
C ALA A 114 7.32 -2.46 10.17
N SER A 115 6.00 -2.33 10.34
CA SER A 115 5.16 -3.37 10.93
C SER A 115 5.13 -4.64 10.09
N ALA A 116 5.01 -4.51 8.76
CA ALA A 116 4.99 -5.67 7.85
C ALA A 116 6.32 -6.46 7.92
N VAL A 117 7.46 -5.76 7.94
CA VAL A 117 8.77 -6.39 8.10
C VAL A 117 8.89 -7.12 9.45
N ILE A 118 8.48 -6.47 10.55
CA ILE A 118 8.50 -7.08 11.87
C ILE A 118 7.61 -8.32 11.92
N LEU A 119 6.38 -8.24 11.40
CA LEU A 119 5.46 -9.36 11.38
C LEU A 119 6.00 -10.54 10.56
N TRP A 120 6.65 -10.26 9.43
CA TRP A 120 7.28 -11.30 8.63
C TRP A 120 8.39 -12.02 9.41
N ARG A 121 9.32 -11.30 10.02
CA ARG A 121 10.40 -11.89 10.83
C ARG A 121 9.87 -12.79 11.97
N LYS A 122 8.69 -12.48 12.50
CA LYS A 122 8.05 -13.29 13.54
C LYS A 122 7.39 -14.55 12.99
N LEU A 123 6.89 -14.52 11.77
CA LEU A 123 6.07 -15.58 11.20
C LEU A 123 6.77 -16.39 10.10
N GLU A 124 7.93 -15.96 9.60
CA GLU A 124 8.60 -16.60 8.46
C GLU A 124 8.85 -18.10 8.67
N HIS A 125 9.32 -18.54 9.84
CA HIS A 125 9.58 -19.94 10.14
C HIS A 125 8.29 -20.74 10.20
N TRP A 126 7.23 -20.17 10.73
CA TRP A 126 5.90 -20.78 10.73
C TRP A 126 5.36 -20.90 9.29
N VAL A 127 5.53 -19.88 8.45
CA VAL A 127 5.13 -19.91 7.04
C VAL A 127 5.93 -20.98 6.28
N TYR A 128 7.23 -21.10 6.51
CA TYR A 128 8.05 -22.13 5.87
C TYR A 128 7.61 -23.54 6.29
N ALA A 129 7.36 -23.77 7.56
CA ALA A 129 6.84 -25.05 8.05
C ALA A 129 5.47 -25.37 7.43
N LEU A 130 4.57 -24.40 7.34
CA LEU A 130 3.27 -24.57 6.70
C LEU A 130 3.38 -24.93 5.20
N ARG A 131 4.33 -24.33 4.48
CA ARG A 131 4.60 -24.67 3.07
C ARG A 131 5.06 -26.11 2.89
N GLU A 132 5.91 -26.59 3.78
CA GLU A 132 6.39 -27.98 3.77
C GLU A 132 5.27 -28.96 4.09
N GLU A 133 4.50 -28.69 5.15
CA GLU A 133 3.40 -29.54 5.59
C GLU A 133 2.29 -29.65 4.56
N THR A 134 1.91 -28.53 3.94
CA THR A 134 0.82 -28.49 2.95
C THR A 134 1.26 -28.81 1.53
N GLY A 135 2.57 -28.90 1.25
CA GLY A 135 3.12 -29.02 -0.10
C GLY A 135 2.81 -27.80 -0.99
N SER A 136 2.55 -26.63 -0.39
CA SER A 136 2.12 -25.41 -1.09
C SER A 136 3.19 -24.32 -0.97
N PRO A 137 4.19 -24.29 -1.86
CA PRO A 137 5.28 -23.30 -1.79
C PRO A 137 4.82 -21.85 -1.98
N GLN A 138 3.62 -21.64 -2.52
CA GLN A 138 3.01 -20.32 -2.74
C GLN A 138 2.25 -19.79 -1.51
N ALA A 139 2.12 -20.56 -0.43
CA ALA A 139 1.42 -20.09 0.75
C ALA A 139 2.09 -18.81 1.30
N PHE A 140 1.34 -17.71 1.36
CA PHE A 140 1.81 -16.39 1.81
C PHE A 140 3.03 -15.85 1.06
N GLU A 141 3.14 -16.11 -0.26
CA GLU A 141 4.24 -15.64 -1.10
C GLU A 141 4.24 -14.11 -1.27
N TRP A 142 3.05 -13.50 -1.32
CA TRP A 142 2.92 -12.05 -1.45
C TRP A 142 3.19 -11.32 -0.14
N PHE A 143 2.95 -11.94 1.00
CA PHE A 143 3.38 -11.40 2.28
C PHE A 143 4.90 -11.37 2.36
N GLN A 144 5.57 -12.48 2.02
CA GLN A 144 7.02 -12.55 1.95
C GLN A 144 7.58 -11.48 1.00
N TRP A 145 7.08 -11.47 -0.24
CA TRP A 145 7.48 -10.50 -1.25
C TRP A 145 7.32 -9.06 -0.76
N LEU A 146 6.20 -8.74 -0.12
CA LEU A 146 5.93 -7.41 0.40
C LEU A 146 6.95 -7.01 1.48
N ALA A 147 7.20 -7.90 2.44
CA ALA A 147 8.14 -7.65 3.53
C ALA A 147 9.56 -7.43 3.01
N GLU A 148 10.04 -8.30 2.11
CA GLU A 148 11.36 -8.17 1.48
C GLU A 148 11.51 -6.85 0.71
N ARG A 149 10.51 -6.46 -0.09
CA ARG A 149 10.54 -5.18 -0.83
C ARG A 149 10.50 -3.97 0.09
N LEU A 150 9.75 -4.03 1.19
CA LEU A 150 9.71 -2.97 2.19
C LEU A 150 11.05 -2.83 2.92
N GLU A 151 11.67 -3.95 3.28
CA GLU A 151 12.99 -3.97 3.93
C GLU A 151 14.09 -3.44 3.01
N GLU A 152 14.18 -3.91 1.76
CA GLU A 152 15.13 -3.41 0.76
C GLU A 152 15.05 -1.90 0.52
N LEU A 153 13.86 -1.32 0.67
CA LEU A 153 13.62 0.10 0.49
C LEU A 153 13.67 0.88 1.82
N GLY A 154 14.25 0.26 2.86
CA GLY A 154 14.58 0.89 4.14
C GLY A 154 13.39 1.08 5.07
N ALA A 155 12.30 0.32 4.90
CA ALA A 155 11.19 0.40 5.84
C ALA A 155 11.63 -0.12 7.22
N GLY A 156 11.57 0.74 8.24
CA GLY A 156 12.02 0.45 9.61
C GLY A 156 13.38 1.05 9.97
N ASP A 157 14.22 1.38 8.99
CA ASP A 157 15.54 2.01 9.19
C ASP A 157 15.51 3.53 8.94
N GLU A 158 14.38 4.05 8.51
CA GLU A 158 14.21 5.48 8.23
C GLU A 158 14.16 6.29 9.53
N GLU A 159 14.67 7.53 9.45
CA GLU A 159 14.52 8.48 10.55
C GLU A 159 13.03 8.66 10.89
N PRO A 160 12.65 8.55 12.18
CA PRO A 160 11.24 8.66 12.58
C PRO A 160 10.59 9.96 12.10
N ALA A 161 9.33 9.90 11.68
CA ALA A 161 8.62 11.04 11.10
C ALA A 161 8.59 12.27 12.01
N PHE A 162 8.56 12.10 13.34
CA PHE A 162 8.60 13.23 14.29
C PHE A 162 9.95 13.98 14.25
N VAL A 163 11.00 13.38 13.72
CA VAL A 163 12.30 14.00 13.50
C VAL A 163 12.40 14.58 12.10
N SER A 164 12.23 13.70 11.07
CA SER A 164 12.40 14.07 9.66
C SER A 164 11.38 15.11 9.19
N GLN A 165 10.16 15.10 9.76
CA GLN A 165 9.05 16.00 9.40
C GLN A 165 8.84 17.13 10.40
N LYS A 166 9.80 17.40 11.29
CA LYS A 166 9.69 18.45 12.34
C LYS A 166 9.36 19.83 11.80
N SER A 167 9.81 20.16 10.59
CA SER A 167 9.56 21.43 9.92
C SER A 167 8.28 21.48 9.09
N TRP A 168 7.61 20.32 8.89
CA TRP A 168 6.41 20.25 8.08
C TRP A 168 5.31 21.14 8.65
N ARG A 169 4.59 21.84 7.77
CA ARG A 169 3.40 22.63 8.09
C ARG A 169 2.33 22.33 7.05
N PRO A 170 1.04 22.26 7.44
CA PRO A 170 -0.05 22.13 6.48
C PRO A 170 -0.05 23.35 5.53
N ALA A 171 -0.40 23.11 4.26
CA ALA A 171 -0.69 24.21 3.35
C ALA A 171 -1.75 25.12 4.01
N ARG A 172 -1.55 26.44 3.94
CA ARG A 172 -2.56 27.38 4.44
C ARG A 172 -3.86 27.07 3.71
N LEU A 173 -4.87 26.68 4.46
CA LEU A 173 -6.23 26.62 3.93
C LEU A 173 -6.55 28.04 3.43
N THR A 174 -6.57 28.23 2.13
CA THR A 174 -7.14 29.43 1.53
C THR A 174 -8.59 29.40 1.97
N LYS A 175 -9.01 30.33 2.83
CA LYS A 175 -10.42 30.50 3.20
C LYS A 175 -11.16 30.71 1.89
N GLU A 176 -11.82 29.66 1.39
CA GLU A 176 -12.93 29.86 0.48
C GLU A 176 -14.05 30.49 1.30
N ILE A 177 -14.23 31.80 1.08
CA ILE A 177 -15.40 32.59 1.52
C ILE A 177 -16.40 32.49 0.39
#